data_f92d2f7cb38fb563fbcb30de95b0fc8a
#
_entry.id   f92d2f7cb38fb563fbcb30de95b0fc8a
#
_cell.length_a   1.000
_cell.length_b   1.000
_cell.length_c   1.000
_cell.angle_alpha   90.00
_cell.angle_beta   90.00
_cell.angle_gamma   90.00
#
_symmetry.space_group_name_H-M   'P 1'
#
loop_
_entity.id
_entity.type
_entity.pdbx_description
1 polymer ?
#
loop_
_entity_poly.entity_id
_entity_poly.type
_entity_poly.pdbx_seq_one_letter_code
_entity_poly.pdbx_strand_id
1 'polypeptide(L)'
;EAGQVIHKSGKKLGYGALTAAAAQLPVPAAPVLKDPKDFRILGKRTRRLDTPGKLNGSAKYGIDAQVPGMLVAVMARAPQPGAKAAKVDDSKAKAVKGVKQVITIPSGVAVLADGYWAAKKGRDALAIDWDLGAAKDLSSAKVSAMLAEGASEPDAIAVDLGNIKDAVA
;
A
#
# COMPACT_ATOMS: atom_id res chain seq x y z
N GLU A 1 -5.55 -31.25 -14.82
CA GLU A 1 -5.98 -30.34 -15.88
C GLU A 1 -7.39 -29.83 -15.61
N ALA A 2 -7.68 -28.58 -15.95
CA ALA A 2 -9.01 -27.97 -15.82
C ALA A 2 -9.66 -28.13 -14.41
N GLY A 3 -8.88 -27.95 -13.33
CA GLY A 3 -9.39 -28.08 -11.94
C GLY A 3 -9.62 -29.51 -11.47
N GLN A 4 -9.07 -30.50 -12.18
CA GLN A 4 -9.18 -31.93 -11.84
C GLN A 4 -7.82 -32.58 -11.64
N VAL A 5 -7.76 -33.50 -10.71
CA VAL A 5 -6.67 -34.47 -10.55
C VAL A 5 -7.05 -35.74 -11.32
N ILE A 6 -6.14 -36.19 -12.17
CA ILE A 6 -6.33 -37.38 -13.01
C ILE A 6 -5.34 -38.46 -12.57
N HIS A 7 -5.86 -39.59 -12.11
CA HIS A 7 -5.05 -40.76 -11.78
C HIS A 7 -4.70 -41.55 -13.05
N LYS A 8 -3.56 -42.24 -13.04
CA LYS A 8 -3.13 -43.09 -14.16
C LYS A 8 -4.15 -44.15 -14.60
N SER A 9 -5.06 -44.56 -13.73
CA SER A 9 -6.18 -45.47 -14.05
C SER A 9 -7.35 -44.79 -14.78
N GLY A 10 -7.26 -43.49 -15.09
CA GLY A 10 -8.32 -42.71 -15.73
C GLY A 10 -9.36 -42.11 -14.76
N LYS A 11 -9.33 -42.43 -13.46
CA LYS A 11 -10.21 -41.79 -12.47
C LYS A 11 -9.91 -40.32 -12.35
N LYS A 12 -10.95 -39.49 -12.27
CA LYS A 12 -10.86 -38.03 -12.16
C LYS A 12 -11.63 -37.53 -10.95
N LEU A 13 -11.03 -36.59 -10.20
CA LEU A 13 -11.68 -35.90 -9.08
C LEU A 13 -11.37 -34.40 -9.16
N GLY A 14 -12.37 -33.57 -8.91
CA GLY A 14 -12.18 -32.12 -8.80
C GLY A 14 -11.35 -31.76 -7.57
N TYR A 15 -10.62 -30.64 -7.63
CA TYR A 15 -9.81 -30.16 -6.49
C TYR A 15 -10.64 -30.01 -5.21
N GLY A 16 -11.87 -29.49 -5.30
CA GLY A 16 -12.76 -29.32 -4.14
C GLY A 16 -13.05 -30.62 -3.41
N ALA A 17 -13.25 -31.73 -4.14
CA ALA A 17 -13.49 -33.05 -3.55
C ALA A 17 -12.27 -33.62 -2.82
N LEU A 18 -11.08 -33.13 -3.11
CA LEU A 18 -9.81 -33.60 -2.53
C LEU A 18 -9.32 -32.73 -1.37
N THR A 19 -9.88 -31.55 -1.17
CA THR A 19 -9.37 -30.53 -0.24
C THR A 19 -9.23 -31.07 1.20
N ALA A 20 -10.26 -31.74 1.72
CA ALA A 20 -10.24 -32.26 3.09
C ALA A 20 -9.18 -33.36 3.28
N ALA A 21 -9.02 -34.26 2.30
CA ALA A 21 -8.01 -35.30 2.36
C ALA A 21 -6.59 -34.72 2.19
N ALA A 22 -6.42 -33.78 1.29
CA ALA A 22 -5.14 -33.13 1.05
C ALA A 22 -4.63 -32.32 2.27
N ALA A 23 -5.55 -31.71 3.04
CA ALA A 23 -5.21 -30.94 4.24
C ALA A 23 -4.62 -31.82 5.37
N GLN A 24 -4.83 -33.12 5.32
CA GLN A 24 -4.28 -34.08 6.29
C GLN A 24 -2.90 -34.62 5.90
N LEU A 25 -2.43 -34.30 4.69
CA LEU A 25 -1.14 -34.79 4.21
C LEU A 25 -0.01 -33.79 4.55
N PRO A 26 1.22 -34.27 4.82
CA PRO A 26 2.37 -33.39 4.98
C PRO A 26 2.64 -32.62 3.68
N VAL A 27 3.01 -31.35 3.81
CA VAL A 27 3.42 -30.53 2.67
C VAL A 27 4.75 -31.09 2.11
N PRO A 28 4.87 -31.36 0.80
CA PRO A 28 6.13 -31.81 0.22
C PRO A 28 7.25 -30.80 0.43
N ALA A 29 8.38 -31.24 0.98
CA ALA A 29 9.52 -30.35 1.24
C ALA A 29 10.14 -29.78 -0.06
N ALA A 30 10.13 -30.59 -1.14
CA ALA A 30 10.68 -30.21 -2.45
C ALA A 30 9.73 -30.69 -3.57
N PRO A 31 8.69 -29.90 -3.91
CA PRO A 31 7.79 -30.25 -4.99
C PRO A 31 8.51 -30.18 -6.35
N VAL A 32 8.28 -31.15 -7.22
CA VAL A 32 8.78 -31.13 -8.60
C VAL A 32 8.10 -30.02 -9.37
N LEU A 33 8.87 -29.02 -9.80
CA LEU A 33 8.37 -27.91 -10.59
C LEU A 33 8.21 -28.32 -12.07
N LYS A 34 7.30 -27.61 -12.76
CA LYS A 34 7.10 -27.77 -14.20
C LYS A 34 8.36 -27.31 -14.95
N ASP A 35 8.79 -28.09 -15.93
CA ASP A 35 9.89 -27.73 -16.82
C ASP A 35 9.55 -26.44 -17.61
N PRO A 36 10.48 -25.49 -17.78
CA PRO A 36 10.26 -24.29 -18.57
C PRO A 36 9.76 -24.54 -20.01
N LYS A 37 10.16 -25.62 -20.64
CA LYS A 37 9.65 -26.03 -22.00
C LYS A 37 8.14 -26.27 -22.01
N ASP A 38 7.55 -26.65 -20.87
CA ASP A 38 6.13 -26.95 -20.74
C ASP A 38 5.30 -25.72 -20.28
N PHE A 39 5.91 -24.55 -20.17
CA PHE A 39 5.22 -23.31 -19.83
C PHE A 39 4.25 -22.90 -20.94
N ARG A 40 3.00 -22.65 -20.57
CA ARG A 40 1.95 -22.22 -21.51
C ARG A 40 1.62 -20.73 -21.41
N ILE A 41 1.91 -20.11 -20.28
CA ILE A 41 1.60 -18.71 -19.96
C ILE A 41 2.87 -17.90 -19.80
N LEU A 42 3.83 -18.40 -19.01
CA LEU A 42 5.12 -17.74 -18.79
C LEU A 42 5.90 -17.62 -20.11
N GLY A 43 6.52 -16.48 -20.31
CA GLY A 43 7.27 -16.16 -21.54
C GLY A 43 6.39 -15.82 -22.75
N LYS A 44 5.06 -15.74 -22.60
CA LYS A 44 4.13 -15.36 -23.67
C LYS A 44 3.37 -14.08 -23.29
N ARG A 45 3.07 -13.24 -24.29
CA ARG A 45 2.22 -12.07 -24.10
C ARG A 45 0.79 -12.51 -23.79
N THR A 46 0.42 -12.52 -22.53
CA THR A 46 -0.91 -12.88 -22.05
C THR A 46 -1.61 -11.64 -21.50
N ARG A 47 -2.83 -11.39 -21.95
CA ARG A 47 -3.64 -10.27 -21.43
C ARG A 47 -4.10 -10.58 -20.01
N ARG A 48 -4.11 -9.56 -19.16
CA ARG A 48 -4.67 -9.67 -17.82
C ARG A 48 -6.20 -9.79 -17.89
N LEU A 49 -6.78 -10.58 -17.01
CA LEU A 49 -8.23 -10.81 -16.97
C LEU A 49 -9.02 -9.55 -16.59
N ASP A 50 -8.43 -8.67 -15.79
CA ASP A 50 -9.02 -7.43 -15.29
C ASP A 50 -8.89 -6.23 -16.25
N THR A 51 -8.14 -6.37 -17.36
CA THR A 51 -7.91 -5.29 -18.32
C THR A 51 -9.20 -4.71 -18.91
N PRO A 52 -10.18 -5.52 -19.36
CA PRO A 52 -11.41 -4.98 -19.94
C PRO A 52 -12.16 -4.07 -18.97
N GLY A 53 -12.29 -4.48 -17.69
CA GLY A 53 -12.96 -3.69 -16.67
C GLY A 53 -12.28 -2.36 -16.40
N LYS A 54 -10.95 -2.34 -16.45
CA LYS A 54 -10.15 -1.11 -16.24
C LYS A 54 -10.24 -0.13 -17.42
N LEU A 55 -10.43 -0.64 -18.63
CA LEU A 55 -10.50 0.20 -19.83
C LEU A 55 -11.90 0.77 -20.08
N ASN A 56 -12.96 0.07 -19.68
CA ASN A 56 -14.34 0.51 -19.91
C ASN A 56 -14.97 1.20 -18.70
N GLY A 57 -14.22 1.40 -17.60
CA GLY A 57 -14.70 2.07 -16.39
C GLY A 57 -15.58 1.21 -15.47
N SER A 58 -15.74 -0.08 -15.73
CA SER A 58 -16.54 -0.97 -14.86
C SER A 58 -15.79 -1.47 -13.64
N ALA A 59 -14.45 -1.36 -13.61
CA ALA A 59 -13.66 -1.72 -12.44
C ALA A 59 -14.00 -0.83 -11.25
N LYS A 60 -14.19 -1.42 -10.08
CA LYS A 60 -14.44 -0.72 -8.81
C LYS A 60 -13.17 -0.70 -7.98
N TYR A 61 -12.84 0.48 -7.46
CA TYR A 61 -11.69 0.72 -6.59
C TYR A 61 -12.16 1.20 -5.21
N GLY A 62 -11.27 1.24 -4.24
CA GLY A 62 -11.61 1.71 -2.90
C GLY A 62 -12.19 3.13 -2.87
N ILE A 63 -11.73 4.01 -3.78
CA ILE A 63 -12.25 5.38 -3.90
C ILE A 63 -13.69 5.43 -4.42
N ASP A 64 -14.16 4.39 -5.11
CA ASP A 64 -15.52 4.30 -5.66
C ASP A 64 -16.51 3.69 -4.65
N ALA A 65 -16.02 3.26 -3.47
CA ALA A 65 -16.87 2.72 -2.43
C ALA A 65 -17.80 3.81 -1.88
N GLN A 66 -19.09 3.52 -1.84
CA GLN A 66 -20.11 4.43 -1.31
C GLN A 66 -21.12 3.65 -0.46
N VAL A 67 -21.42 4.19 0.71
CA VAL A 67 -22.48 3.67 1.59
C VAL A 67 -23.44 4.81 1.98
N PRO A 68 -24.73 4.51 2.26
CA PRO A 68 -25.68 5.54 2.69
C PRO A 68 -25.16 6.31 3.91
N GLY A 69 -25.23 7.64 3.85
CA GLY A 69 -24.76 8.52 4.94
C GLY A 69 -23.25 8.70 5.03
N MET A 70 -22.46 8.16 4.10
CA MET A 70 -21.02 8.33 4.07
C MET A 70 -20.63 9.82 3.92
N LEU A 71 -19.65 10.25 4.70
CA LEU A 71 -18.95 11.52 4.51
C LEU A 71 -17.60 11.30 3.86
N VAL A 72 -17.16 12.27 3.09
CA VAL A 72 -15.82 12.30 2.51
C VAL A 72 -14.90 13.10 3.42
N ALA A 73 -13.77 12.52 3.80
CA ALA A 73 -12.74 13.17 4.59
C ALA A 73 -11.54 13.55 3.72
N VAL A 74 -11.07 14.79 3.82
CA VAL A 74 -9.82 15.26 3.22
C VAL A 74 -8.90 15.76 4.32
N MET A 75 -7.65 15.27 4.30
CA MET A 75 -6.67 15.53 5.35
C MET A 75 -5.76 16.72 5.02
N ALA A 76 -5.58 17.62 5.98
CA ALA A 76 -4.39 18.45 6.10
C ALA A 76 -3.35 17.68 6.91
N ARG A 77 -2.32 17.17 6.25
CA ARG A 77 -1.24 16.43 6.91
C ARG A 77 -0.15 17.37 7.40
N ALA A 78 0.48 16.99 8.49
CA ALA A 78 1.68 17.67 8.96
C ALA A 78 2.77 17.68 7.88
N PRO A 79 3.53 18.78 7.73
CA PRO A 79 4.52 18.93 6.66
C PRO A 79 5.75 18.01 6.83
N GLN A 80 5.98 17.52 8.05
CA GLN A 80 7.11 16.68 8.39
C GLN A 80 6.68 15.47 9.24
N PRO A 81 7.38 14.34 9.16
CA PRO A 81 7.13 13.18 10.00
C PRO A 81 7.25 13.54 11.49
N GLY A 82 6.28 13.11 12.29
CA GLY A 82 6.25 13.37 13.73
C GLY A 82 5.71 14.75 14.15
N ALA A 83 5.52 15.67 13.20
CA ALA A 83 4.90 16.95 13.48
C ALA A 83 3.41 16.81 13.86
N LYS A 84 2.91 17.72 14.70
CA LYS A 84 1.54 17.71 15.22
C LYS A 84 0.89 19.08 15.03
N ALA A 85 -0.45 19.10 14.91
CA ALA A 85 -1.20 20.35 14.93
C ALA A 85 -1.17 20.92 16.35
N ALA A 86 -0.50 22.06 16.54
CA ALA A 86 -0.42 22.76 17.81
C ALA A 86 -1.66 23.65 18.02
N LYS A 87 -2.09 24.37 16.96
CA LYS A 87 -3.29 25.20 16.96
C LYS A 87 -4.01 25.06 15.63
N VAL A 88 -5.33 24.99 15.68
CA VAL A 88 -6.19 24.87 14.50
C VAL A 88 -7.26 25.94 14.55
N ASP A 89 -7.29 26.83 13.57
CA ASP A 89 -8.44 27.69 13.30
C ASP A 89 -9.24 27.09 12.14
N ASP A 90 -10.40 26.56 12.45
CA ASP A 90 -11.31 25.90 11.52
C ASP A 90 -12.53 26.77 11.13
N SER A 91 -12.58 28.03 11.57
CA SER A 91 -13.70 28.93 11.37
C SER A 91 -14.07 29.10 9.89
N LYS A 92 -13.06 29.35 9.04
CA LYS A 92 -13.25 29.46 7.58
C LYS A 92 -13.61 28.12 6.93
N ALA A 93 -13.05 27.04 7.43
CA ALA A 93 -13.33 25.70 6.93
C ALA A 93 -14.80 25.30 7.18
N LYS A 94 -15.30 25.56 8.39
CA LYS A 94 -16.71 25.33 8.76
C LYS A 94 -17.71 26.20 8.00
N ALA A 95 -17.31 27.37 7.51
CA ALA A 95 -18.13 28.22 6.66
C ALA A 95 -18.30 27.70 5.23
N VAL A 96 -17.50 26.75 4.79
CA VAL A 96 -17.61 26.16 3.45
C VAL A 96 -18.89 25.30 3.36
N LYS A 97 -19.76 25.60 2.42
CA LYS A 97 -21.01 24.86 2.20
C LYS A 97 -20.70 23.37 1.96
N GLY A 98 -21.36 22.51 2.72
CA GLY A 98 -21.19 21.04 2.63
C GLY A 98 -20.18 20.46 3.62
N VAL A 99 -19.36 21.27 4.28
CA VAL A 99 -18.52 20.81 5.40
C VAL A 99 -19.41 20.51 6.60
N LYS A 100 -19.18 19.35 7.22
CA LYS A 100 -19.95 18.88 8.38
C LYS A 100 -19.12 18.94 9.68
N GLN A 101 -17.84 18.58 9.58
CA GLN A 101 -17.00 18.48 10.76
C GLN A 101 -15.53 18.69 10.42
N VAL A 102 -14.78 19.21 11.39
CA VAL A 102 -13.31 19.26 11.40
C VAL A 102 -12.82 18.52 12.63
N ILE A 103 -11.91 17.58 12.43
CA ILE A 103 -11.39 16.70 13.49
C ILE A 103 -9.86 16.73 13.46
N THR A 104 -9.25 17.02 14.59
CA THR A 104 -7.80 16.86 14.77
C THR A 104 -7.48 15.43 15.16
N ILE A 105 -6.55 14.81 14.47
CA ILE A 105 -6.04 13.47 14.75
C ILE A 105 -4.51 13.51 14.84
N PRO A 106 -3.84 12.48 15.38
CA PRO A 106 -2.37 12.49 15.55
C PRO A 106 -1.57 12.80 14.28
N SER A 107 -2.09 12.43 13.10
CA SER A 107 -1.41 12.63 11.82
C SER A 107 -1.82 13.90 11.05
N GLY A 108 -2.66 14.76 11.64
CA GLY A 108 -3.11 16.01 10.99
C GLY A 108 -4.52 16.42 11.35
N VAL A 109 -5.17 17.16 10.44
CA VAL A 109 -6.54 17.65 10.61
C VAL A 109 -7.41 17.16 9.46
N ALA A 110 -8.49 16.46 9.77
CA ALA A 110 -9.46 15.95 8.81
C ALA A 110 -10.64 16.92 8.67
N VAL A 111 -11.03 17.24 7.44
CA VAL A 111 -12.27 17.94 7.13
C VAL A 111 -13.24 16.96 6.48
N LEU A 112 -14.40 16.78 7.10
CA LEU A 112 -15.47 15.89 6.67
C LEU A 112 -16.59 16.71 6.00
N ALA A 113 -17.03 16.25 4.84
CA ALA A 113 -18.07 16.94 4.08
C ALA A 113 -18.94 15.95 3.28
N ASP A 114 -20.05 16.45 2.71
CA ASP A 114 -20.95 15.69 1.84
C ASP A 114 -20.28 15.18 0.55
N GLY A 115 -19.11 15.73 0.19
CA GLY A 115 -18.38 15.34 -1.02
C GLY A 115 -16.98 15.91 -1.04
N TYR A 116 -16.15 15.36 -1.95
CA TYR A 116 -14.71 15.65 -2.03
C TYR A 116 -14.39 17.14 -2.20
N TRP A 117 -15.08 17.85 -3.08
CA TRP A 117 -14.78 19.26 -3.35
C TRP A 117 -15.10 20.17 -2.17
N ALA A 118 -16.16 19.89 -1.41
CA ALA A 118 -16.47 20.61 -0.19
C ALA A 118 -15.41 20.33 0.88
N ALA A 119 -15.06 19.08 1.09
CA ALA A 119 -14.00 18.69 2.04
C ALA A 119 -12.65 19.31 1.66
N LYS A 120 -12.28 19.29 0.37
CA LYS A 120 -11.04 19.90 -0.13
C LYS A 120 -11.01 21.41 0.11
N LYS A 121 -12.05 22.14 -0.27
CA LYS A 121 -12.14 23.59 -0.04
C LYS A 121 -12.09 23.92 1.46
N GLY A 122 -12.77 23.13 2.29
CA GLY A 122 -12.70 23.26 3.75
C GLY A 122 -11.29 23.05 4.27
N ARG A 123 -10.60 22.00 3.83
CA ARG A 123 -9.20 21.73 4.19
C ARG A 123 -8.28 22.89 3.79
N ASP A 124 -8.44 23.43 2.57
CA ASP A 124 -7.60 24.52 2.06
C ASP A 124 -7.87 25.85 2.79
N ALA A 125 -9.02 25.97 3.47
CA ALA A 125 -9.39 27.14 4.29
C ALA A 125 -8.95 27.03 5.77
N LEU A 126 -8.37 25.90 6.19
CA LEU A 126 -7.82 25.75 7.53
C LEU A 126 -6.58 26.63 7.72
N ALA A 127 -6.47 27.24 8.91
CA ALA A 127 -5.21 27.80 9.37
C ALA A 127 -4.66 26.92 10.50
N ILE A 128 -3.49 26.33 10.28
CA ILE A 128 -2.90 25.37 11.21
C ILE A 128 -1.49 25.78 11.55
N ASP A 129 -1.23 25.97 12.86
CA ASP A 129 0.12 26.09 13.38
C ASP A 129 0.65 24.70 13.71
N TRP A 130 1.76 24.32 13.07
CA TRP A 130 2.36 23.02 13.24
C TRP A 130 3.52 23.06 14.23
N ASP A 131 3.49 22.19 15.24
CA ASP A 131 4.66 21.84 16.03
C ASP A 131 5.45 20.78 15.26
N LEU A 132 6.63 21.17 14.76
CA LEU A 132 7.49 20.31 13.95
C LEU A 132 8.30 19.32 14.80
N GLY A 133 8.33 19.50 16.13
CA GLY A 133 9.04 18.62 17.05
C GLY A 133 10.50 18.39 16.69
N ALA A 134 10.99 17.17 16.87
CA ALA A 134 12.39 16.80 16.59
C ALA A 134 12.78 16.90 15.10
N ALA A 135 11.81 16.89 14.19
CA ALA A 135 12.07 16.97 12.75
C ALA A 135 12.21 18.42 12.23
N LYS A 136 12.13 19.42 13.10
CA LYS A 136 12.16 20.85 12.73
C LYS A 136 13.32 21.22 11.80
N ASP A 137 14.50 20.70 12.10
CA ASP A 137 15.73 21.00 11.35
C ASP A 137 16.14 19.87 10.39
N LEU A 138 15.23 18.91 10.12
CA LEU A 138 15.53 17.81 9.22
C LEU A 138 15.53 18.28 7.76
N SER A 139 16.59 17.93 7.03
CA SER A 139 16.72 18.19 5.60
C SER A 139 17.33 16.99 4.88
N SER A 140 17.16 16.89 3.57
CA SER A 140 17.78 15.82 2.78
C SER A 140 19.30 15.80 2.93
N ALA A 141 19.95 16.97 3.00
CA ALA A 141 21.39 17.07 3.22
C ALA A 141 21.80 16.50 4.58
N LYS A 142 21.03 16.81 5.65
CA LYS A 142 21.29 16.26 6.99
C LYS A 142 21.08 14.75 7.03
N VAL A 143 20.02 14.25 6.40
CA VAL A 143 19.79 12.80 6.29
C VAL A 143 20.93 12.11 5.54
N SER A 144 21.38 12.66 4.43
CA SER A 144 22.53 12.13 3.66
C SER A 144 23.82 12.11 4.49
N ALA A 145 24.06 13.15 5.27
CA ALA A 145 25.23 13.21 6.16
C ALA A 145 25.14 12.13 7.26
N MET A 146 23.97 11.98 7.90
CA MET A 146 23.76 10.93 8.92
C MET A 146 23.94 9.50 8.35
N LEU A 147 23.45 9.27 7.12
CA LEU A 147 23.62 7.96 6.46
C LEU A 147 25.08 7.70 6.10
N ALA A 148 25.83 8.72 5.63
CA ALA A 148 27.24 8.60 5.33
C ALA A 148 28.08 8.31 6.60
N GLU A 149 27.76 8.97 7.71
CA GLU A 149 28.37 8.71 9.01
C GLU A 149 28.10 7.27 9.50
N GLY A 150 26.83 6.84 9.45
CA GLY A 150 26.45 5.48 9.85
C GLY A 150 27.01 4.37 8.95
N ALA A 151 27.36 4.68 7.70
CA ALA A 151 27.96 3.70 6.79
C ALA A 151 29.40 3.32 7.16
N SER A 152 30.09 4.13 7.97
CA SER A 152 31.47 3.85 8.44
C SER A 152 31.54 2.77 9.50
N GLU A 153 30.46 2.55 10.25
CA GLU A 153 30.37 1.57 11.34
C GLU A 153 29.11 0.70 11.20
N PRO A 154 29.10 -0.30 10.29
CA PRO A 154 27.91 -1.13 10.07
C PRO A 154 27.64 -2.03 11.28
N ASP A 155 26.45 -1.94 11.85
CA ASP A 155 26.00 -2.73 13.00
C ASP A 155 25.49 -4.13 12.60
N ALA A 156 24.82 -4.25 11.47
CA ALA A 156 24.20 -5.49 11.01
C ALA A 156 24.53 -5.81 9.56
N ILE A 157 24.99 -7.02 9.32
CA ILE A 157 25.25 -7.54 7.99
C ILE A 157 23.96 -8.15 7.47
N ALA A 158 23.32 -7.52 6.50
CA ALA A 158 22.12 -8.04 5.85
C ALA A 158 22.47 -9.11 4.80
N VAL A 159 23.54 -8.89 4.04
CA VAL A 159 24.06 -9.83 3.03
C VAL A 159 25.58 -9.72 3.00
N ASP A 160 26.28 -10.84 3.08
CA ASP A 160 27.73 -10.96 2.92
C ASP A 160 28.03 -12.02 1.85
N LEU A 161 28.17 -11.57 0.60
CA LEU A 161 28.42 -12.43 -0.55
C LEU A 161 29.64 -11.92 -1.33
N GLY A 162 30.65 -12.79 -1.44
CA GLY A 162 31.89 -12.50 -2.15
C GLY A 162 32.81 -11.55 -1.39
N ASN A 163 33.83 -11.03 -2.10
CA ASN A 163 34.79 -10.08 -1.56
C ASN A 163 34.82 -8.82 -2.42
N ILE A 164 34.19 -7.76 -1.91
CA ILE A 164 34.09 -6.47 -2.62
C ILE A 164 35.47 -5.86 -2.85
N LYS A 165 36.40 -6.01 -1.91
CA LYS A 165 37.74 -5.44 -2.04
C LYS A 165 38.51 -6.03 -3.22
N ASP A 166 38.37 -7.35 -3.43
CA ASP A 166 39.03 -8.04 -4.55
C ASP A 166 38.31 -7.75 -5.90
N ALA A 167 37.03 -7.41 -5.87
CA ALA A 167 36.27 -7.09 -7.07
C ALA A 167 36.48 -5.66 -7.57
N VAL A 168 36.99 -4.74 -6.73
CA VAL A 168 37.20 -3.31 -7.05
C VAL A 168 38.68 -2.98 -7.23
N ALA A 169 39.58 -3.90 -6.88
CA ALA A 169 41.01 -3.78 -7.11
C ALA A 169 41.38 -4.15 -8.55
#